data_8c84b0214757f20f7cff8eecb75749c8
#
_entry.id   8c84b0214757f20f7cff8eecb75749c8
#
_cell.length_a   1.000
_cell.length_b   1.000
_cell.length_c   1.000
_cell.angle_alpha   90.00
_cell.angle_beta   90.00
_cell.angle_gamma   90.00
#
_symmetry.space_group_name_H-M   'P 1'
#
loop_
_entity.id
_entity.type
_entity.pdbx_description
1 polymer ?
#
loop_
_entity_poly.entity_id
_entity_poly.type
_entity_poly.pdbx_seq_one_letter_code
_entity_poly.pdbx_strand_id
1 'polypeptide(L)'
;MEGERDQRNIKRGRFAWFLSLGCVLVGAISLLLAAGSLIMTVMGPLGAIVGERVAFNTPLQPKWAIEIAGSALVTIAYASACLALFRHADKVSERGLICALSLTALAFCTWWILDNATAYNGFSDSRQLTQYAEELARGQYSSFLPRADTYANRLPGDMYLSNYPFQSGILLILEGFFRLFDTRAIMAFQFANAVSTIATSLVVIEMARTSSMDKPARLVVELLALTFAVPLLFCVFPYGNALGLCLCMLAMLLWMKSQRSSGGKAIAQLASGGLLLLVGLIAKSTYILVAIGFFIVLAVDSARKSQWWRIPATIGLLLLASNLAGSIPVSIMESRLGVTFPDNQPKTMWIAMGLRPDGVLGEGMPGWWSTFALDSQVRNEGDVAAQENEAEGSIRDSLGHFTENPTYAAWFFSKKVASEWLDPTFQSLYIASIGTMRPDAAPQGTNAPDGRYDAWDISFAHGWICRALLVVMDGFQTLVYAGAAFGAFWLAKKSREEGQSTLEYALPCTFFIGFMVYLLWEAKGMYAMPFFLCLIPLAARGIVFLGEASTGRPASTPCP
;
A
#
# COMPACT_ATOMS: atom_id res chain seq x y z
N MET A 1 32.99 17.37 31.48
CA MET A 1 33.32 16.59 30.27
C MET A 1 33.03 15.09 30.41
N GLU A 2 33.42 14.41 31.50
CA GLU A 2 33.07 12.99 31.72
C GLU A 2 31.56 12.76 31.87
N GLY A 3 30.86 13.55 32.65
CA GLY A 3 29.42 13.41 32.85
C GLY A 3 28.59 13.66 31.56
N GLU A 4 29.06 14.52 30.64
CA GLU A 4 28.40 14.72 29.36
C GLU A 4 28.66 13.58 28.37
N ARG A 5 29.84 12.93 28.43
CA ARG A 5 30.13 11.70 27.67
C ARG A 5 29.25 10.55 28.15
N ASP A 6 29.09 10.40 29.44
CA ASP A 6 28.27 9.33 30.03
C ASP A 6 26.78 9.50 29.68
N GLN A 7 26.25 10.71 29.76
CA GLN A 7 24.87 11.00 29.33
C GLN A 7 24.66 10.79 27.81
N ARG A 8 25.65 11.10 26.97
CA ARG A 8 25.59 10.82 25.53
C ARG A 8 25.61 9.31 25.24
N ASN A 9 26.42 8.55 25.96
CA ASN A 9 26.50 7.09 25.81
C ASN A 9 25.20 6.39 26.26
N ILE A 10 24.60 6.84 27.37
CA ILE A 10 23.32 6.32 27.86
C ILE A 10 22.19 6.63 26.87
N LYS A 11 22.12 7.85 26.30
CA LYS A 11 21.13 8.20 25.27
C LYS A 11 21.31 7.38 23.99
N ARG A 12 22.56 7.20 23.53
CA ARG A 12 22.87 6.35 22.37
C ARG A 12 22.43 4.89 22.57
N GLY A 13 22.67 4.34 23.76
CA GLY A 13 22.25 2.99 24.11
C GLY A 13 20.74 2.80 24.07
N ARG A 14 19.96 3.77 24.57
CA ARG A 14 18.49 3.73 24.55
C ARG A 14 17.91 3.77 23.13
N PHE A 15 18.43 4.63 22.28
CA PHE A 15 18.00 4.68 20.87
C PHE A 15 18.33 3.41 20.10
N ALA A 16 19.53 2.86 20.30
CA ALA A 16 19.93 1.61 19.68
C ALA A 16 19.03 0.44 20.12
N TRP A 17 18.67 0.39 21.40
CA TRP A 17 17.76 -0.61 21.93
C TRP A 17 16.36 -0.49 21.31
N PHE A 18 15.81 0.73 21.22
CA PHE A 18 14.49 0.97 20.60
C PHE A 18 14.45 0.54 19.13
N LEU A 19 15.46 0.92 18.35
CA LEU A 19 15.57 0.52 16.94
C LEU A 19 15.75 -0.99 16.79
N SER A 20 16.55 -1.61 17.66
CA SER A 20 16.74 -3.07 17.70
C SER A 20 15.42 -3.80 17.97
N LEU A 21 14.68 -3.35 18.97
CA LEU A 21 13.37 -3.93 19.32
C LEU A 21 12.38 -3.81 18.15
N GLY A 22 12.29 -2.64 17.52
CA GLY A 22 11.46 -2.43 16.32
C GLY A 22 11.81 -3.40 15.20
N CYS A 23 13.10 -3.61 14.93
CA CYS A 23 13.54 -4.59 13.93
C CYS A 23 13.23 -6.03 14.33
N VAL A 24 13.37 -6.40 15.59
CA VAL A 24 13.00 -7.75 16.06
C VAL A 24 11.50 -7.99 15.84
N LEU A 25 10.65 -7.01 16.13
CA LEU A 25 9.20 -7.11 15.89
C LEU A 25 8.90 -7.24 14.38
N VAL A 26 9.49 -6.40 13.54
CA VAL A 26 9.36 -6.51 12.07
C VAL A 26 9.83 -7.88 11.59
N GLY A 27 10.96 -8.38 12.11
CA GLY A 27 11.50 -9.70 11.76
C GLY A 27 10.55 -10.84 12.17
N ALA A 28 9.97 -10.77 13.35
CA ALA A 28 9.00 -11.75 13.83
C ALA A 28 7.72 -11.74 12.98
N ILE A 29 7.18 -10.56 12.67
CA ILE A 29 6.00 -10.42 11.79
C ILE A 29 6.34 -10.97 10.39
N SER A 30 7.47 -10.59 9.81
CA SER A 30 7.89 -11.07 8.49
C SER A 30 8.08 -12.58 8.45
N LEU A 31 8.59 -13.19 9.53
CA LEU A 31 8.73 -14.64 9.65
C LEU A 31 7.38 -15.34 9.71
N LEU A 32 6.43 -14.80 10.48
CA LEU A 32 5.05 -15.31 10.53
C LEU A 32 4.36 -15.19 9.17
N LEU A 33 4.54 -14.07 8.47
CA LEU A 33 4.00 -13.87 7.12
C LEU A 33 4.67 -14.81 6.11
N ALA A 34 5.98 -15.06 6.21
CA ALA A 34 6.67 -16.04 5.37
C ALA A 34 6.12 -17.46 5.56
N ALA A 35 5.92 -17.87 6.81
CA ALA A 35 5.32 -19.16 7.13
C ALA A 35 3.86 -19.25 6.60
N GLY A 36 3.07 -18.19 6.80
CA GLY A 36 1.72 -18.09 6.27
C GLY A 36 1.69 -18.15 4.74
N SER A 37 2.58 -17.41 4.05
CA SER A 37 2.72 -17.44 2.59
C SER A 37 3.05 -18.85 2.08
N LEU A 38 3.98 -19.58 2.73
CA LEU A 38 4.28 -20.97 2.39
C LEU A 38 3.05 -21.89 2.59
N ILE A 39 2.27 -21.69 3.64
CA ILE A 39 1.03 -22.42 3.83
C ILE A 39 0.07 -22.12 2.68
N MET A 40 -0.09 -20.86 2.31
CA MET A 40 -0.97 -20.45 1.21
C MET A 40 -0.44 -20.91 -0.17
N THR A 41 0.86 -21.13 -0.33
CA THR A 41 1.44 -21.73 -1.53
C THR A 41 1.02 -23.19 -1.69
N VAL A 42 0.96 -23.94 -0.59
CA VAL A 42 0.61 -25.37 -0.59
C VAL A 42 -0.89 -25.60 -0.43
N MET A 43 -1.51 -24.85 0.48
CA MET A 43 -2.92 -24.96 0.84
C MET A 43 -3.61 -23.63 0.51
N GLY A 44 -4.25 -23.56 -0.63
CA GLY A 44 -4.97 -22.35 -1.03
C GLY A 44 -6.42 -22.66 -1.37
N PRO A 45 -7.28 -21.67 -1.52
CA PRO A 45 -8.60 -21.89 -2.08
C PRO A 45 -8.47 -22.26 -3.56
N LEU A 46 -9.09 -23.35 -3.95
CA LEU A 46 -9.14 -23.79 -5.36
C LEU A 46 -9.87 -22.73 -6.21
N GLY A 47 -9.25 -22.36 -7.33
CA GLY A 47 -9.84 -21.41 -8.28
C GLY A 47 -9.87 -19.97 -7.81
N ALA A 48 -9.14 -19.62 -6.75
CA ALA A 48 -9.12 -18.28 -6.20
C ALA A 48 -8.18 -17.34 -6.98
N ILE A 49 -8.60 -16.96 -8.14
CA ILE A 49 -8.09 -15.75 -8.81
C ILE A 49 -8.74 -14.49 -8.20
N VAL A 50 -9.75 -14.68 -7.38
CA VAL A 50 -10.53 -13.63 -6.75
C VAL A 50 -9.96 -13.34 -5.38
N GLY A 51 -8.99 -12.42 -5.31
CA GLY A 51 -8.25 -12.07 -4.09
C GLY A 51 -9.11 -11.80 -2.86
N GLU A 52 -10.31 -11.24 -3.02
CA GLU A 52 -11.23 -10.99 -1.91
C GLU A 52 -11.80 -12.26 -1.26
N ARG A 53 -11.78 -13.39 -1.96
CA ARG A 53 -12.33 -14.65 -1.45
C ARG A 53 -11.29 -15.61 -0.92
N VAL A 54 -10.02 -15.33 -1.19
CA VAL A 54 -8.90 -16.22 -0.90
C VAL A 54 -8.88 -16.67 0.55
N ALA A 55 -9.29 -15.83 1.48
CA ALA A 55 -9.10 -16.11 2.88
C ALA A 55 -10.38 -16.36 3.68
N PHE A 56 -11.57 -16.10 3.11
CA PHE A 56 -12.73 -15.94 3.97
C PHE A 56 -13.63 -17.17 4.12
N ASN A 57 -14.21 -17.64 3.05
CA ASN A 57 -15.26 -18.64 3.12
C ASN A 57 -14.91 -19.96 2.44
N THR A 58 -13.80 -20.02 1.71
CA THR A 58 -13.40 -21.23 1.03
C THR A 58 -12.48 -22.04 1.93
N PRO A 59 -12.78 -23.31 2.21
CA PRO A 59 -11.87 -24.19 2.93
C PRO A 59 -10.52 -24.22 2.22
N LEU A 60 -9.44 -24.17 2.98
CA LEU A 60 -8.10 -24.40 2.43
C LEU A 60 -8.04 -25.82 1.86
N GLN A 61 -7.66 -25.92 0.60
CA GLN A 61 -7.50 -27.18 -0.11
C GLN A 61 -6.07 -27.25 -0.69
N PRO A 62 -5.51 -28.45 -0.86
CA PRO A 62 -4.24 -28.59 -1.54
C PRO A 62 -4.32 -27.98 -2.93
N LYS A 63 -3.41 -27.08 -3.26
CA LYS A 63 -3.28 -26.55 -4.63
C LYS A 63 -2.79 -27.63 -5.59
N TRP A 64 -2.96 -27.42 -6.86
CA TRP A 64 -2.42 -28.34 -7.87
C TRP A 64 -0.89 -28.36 -7.80
N ALA A 65 -0.33 -29.57 -7.93
CA ALA A 65 1.13 -29.75 -7.84
C ALA A 65 1.91 -28.87 -8.82
N ILE A 66 1.35 -28.54 -9.99
CA ILE A 66 1.97 -27.64 -10.96
C ILE A 66 2.04 -26.19 -10.46
N GLU A 67 1.05 -25.71 -9.70
CA GLU A 67 1.06 -24.35 -9.12
C GLU A 67 2.07 -24.28 -7.98
N ILE A 68 2.09 -25.29 -7.11
CA ILE A 68 3.08 -25.39 -6.01
C ILE A 68 4.50 -25.44 -6.59
N ALA A 69 4.74 -26.31 -7.58
CA ALA A 69 6.02 -26.42 -8.22
C ALA A 69 6.41 -25.11 -8.94
N GLY A 70 5.45 -24.46 -9.59
CA GLY A 70 5.65 -23.17 -10.25
C GLY A 70 6.08 -22.09 -9.26
N SER A 71 5.37 -21.92 -8.13
CA SER A 71 5.72 -20.95 -7.09
C SER A 71 7.10 -21.24 -6.47
N ALA A 72 7.41 -22.51 -6.23
CA ALA A 72 8.74 -22.91 -5.76
C ALA A 72 9.84 -22.57 -6.78
N LEU A 73 9.63 -22.87 -8.06
CA LEU A 73 10.57 -22.52 -9.12
C LEU A 73 10.78 -21.02 -9.25
N VAL A 74 9.74 -20.22 -9.14
CA VAL A 74 9.83 -18.75 -9.14
C VAL A 74 10.63 -18.26 -7.95
N THR A 75 10.35 -18.77 -6.74
CA THR A 75 11.13 -18.43 -5.54
C THR A 75 12.62 -18.72 -5.73
N ILE A 76 12.94 -19.92 -6.25
CA ILE A 76 14.33 -20.35 -6.54
C ILE A 76 14.96 -19.46 -7.61
N ALA A 77 14.22 -19.13 -8.68
CA ALA A 77 14.72 -18.29 -9.77
C ALA A 77 15.06 -16.87 -9.27
N TYR A 78 14.18 -16.25 -8.50
CA TYR A 78 14.45 -14.93 -7.89
C TYR A 78 15.61 -15.00 -6.90
N ALA A 79 15.63 -15.99 -6.01
CA ALA A 79 16.75 -16.17 -5.07
C ALA A 79 18.08 -16.36 -5.80
N SER A 80 18.09 -17.17 -6.88
CA SER A 80 19.26 -17.40 -7.72
C SER A 80 19.72 -16.13 -8.43
N ALA A 81 18.79 -15.34 -8.99
CA ALA A 81 19.08 -14.06 -9.62
C ALA A 81 19.67 -13.06 -8.60
N CYS A 82 19.08 -12.96 -7.41
CA CYS A 82 19.60 -12.12 -6.32
C CYS A 82 21.03 -12.52 -5.91
N LEU A 83 21.29 -13.84 -5.76
CA LEU A 83 22.61 -14.35 -5.42
C LEU A 83 23.61 -14.15 -6.57
N ALA A 84 23.19 -14.23 -7.81
CA ALA A 84 24.02 -13.92 -8.97
C ALA A 84 24.41 -12.43 -8.99
N LEU A 85 23.45 -11.54 -8.74
CA LEU A 85 23.72 -10.10 -8.59
C LEU A 85 24.69 -9.82 -7.43
N PHE A 86 24.51 -10.49 -6.30
CA PHE A 86 25.44 -10.39 -5.17
C PHE A 86 26.86 -10.84 -5.57
N ARG A 87 27.00 -12.00 -6.20
CA ARG A 87 28.32 -12.57 -6.58
C ARG A 87 29.04 -11.75 -7.65
N HIS A 88 28.30 -11.14 -8.54
CA HIS A 88 28.83 -10.39 -9.68
C HIS A 88 28.62 -8.88 -9.56
N ALA A 89 28.39 -8.36 -8.36
CA ALA A 89 28.06 -6.95 -8.12
C ALA A 89 29.07 -5.98 -8.77
N ASP A 90 30.36 -6.31 -8.75
CA ASP A 90 31.41 -5.46 -9.33
C ASP A 90 31.29 -5.32 -10.86
N LYS A 91 30.75 -6.34 -11.53
CA LYS A 91 30.61 -6.40 -12.99
C LYS A 91 29.30 -5.82 -13.50
N VAL A 92 28.28 -5.68 -12.63
CA VAL A 92 26.95 -5.20 -13.00
C VAL A 92 26.87 -3.68 -12.92
N SER A 93 26.40 -3.05 -13.99
CA SER A 93 26.10 -1.62 -14.03
C SER A 93 24.72 -1.37 -13.41
N GLU A 94 24.66 -0.66 -12.27
CA GLU A 94 23.37 -0.25 -11.65
C GLU A 94 22.49 0.52 -12.65
N ARG A 95 23.07 1.48 -13.40
CA ARG A 95 22.31 2.25 -14.39
C ARG A 95 21.76 1.38 -15.51
N GLY A 96 22.58 0.43 -15.99
CA GLY A 96 22.15 -0.52 -17.03
C GLY A 96 21.01 -1.42 -16.56
N LEU A 97 21.12 -1.95 -15.34
CA LEU A 97 20.09 -2.80 -14.73
C LEU A 97 18.77 -2.02 -14.53
N ILE A 98 18.83 -0.83 -13.92
CA ILE A 98 17.65 0.04 -13.74
C ILE A 98 16.99 0.35 -15.08
N CYS A 99 17.76 0.74 -16.09
CA CYS A 99 17.23 1.06 -17.41
C CYS A 99 16.51 -0.15 -18.03
N ALA A 100 17.16 -1.32 -18.06
CA ALA A 100 16.60 -2.54 -18.62
C ALA A 100 15.30 -2.96 -17.91
N LEU A 101 15.32 -2.99 -16.56
CA LEU A 101 14.14 -3.39 -15.79
C LEU A 101 13.00 -2.35 -15.88
N SER A 102 13.31 -1.05 -15.91
CA SER A 102 12.29 -0.01 -16.08
C SER A 102 11.63 -0.07 -17.46
N LEU A 103 12.39 -0.33 -18.51
CA LEU A 103 11.84 -0.54 -19.86
C LEU A 103 10.98 -1.80 -19.94
N THR A 104 11.39 -2.88 -19.29
CA THR A 104 10.59 -4.10 -19.19
C THR A 104 9.28 -3.86 -18.43
N ALA A 105 9.33 -3.16 -17.30
CA ALA A 105 8.15 -2.79 -16.53
C ALA A 105 7.20 -1.88 -17.35
N LEU A 106 7.76 -0.91 -18.08
CA LEU A 106 6.97 -0.02 -18.95
C LEU A 106 6.31 -0.81 -20.10
N ALA A 107 7.05 -1.72 -20.73
CA ALA A 107 6.51 -2.58 -21.79
C ALA A 107 5.38 -3.48 -21.24
N PHE A 108 5.55 -4.05 -20.04
CA PHE A 108 4.53 -4.83 -19.36
C PHE A 108 3.27 -4.00 -19.05
N CYS A 109 3.43 -2.81 -18.44
CA CYS A 109 2.30 -1.92 -18.17
C CYS A 109 1.60 -1.49 -19.48
N THR A 110 2.36 -1.19 -20.52
CA THR A 110 1.80 -0.81 -21.83
C THR A 110 0.94 -1.92 -22.40
N TRP A 111 1.48 -3.15 -22.42
CA TRP A 111 0.70 -4.31 -22.85
C TRP A 111 -0.56 -4.49 -22.01
N TRP A 112 -0.42 -4.41 -20.68
CA TRP A 112 -1.53 -4.60 -19.75
C TRP A 112 -2.62 -3.53 -19.90
N ILE A 113 -2.25 -2.25 -20.11
CA ILE A 113 -3.18 -1.15 -20.38
C ILE A 113 -3.90 -1.35 -21.71
N LEU A 114 -3.18 -1.69 -22.77
CA LEU A 114 -3.77 -1.87 -24.10
C LEU A 114 -4.74 -3.05 -24.15
N ASP A 115 -4.48 -4.08 -23.36
CA ASP A 115 -5.36 -5.24 -23.25
C ASP A 115 -6.64 -4.93 -22.45
N ASN A 116 -6.57 -4.05 -21.45
CA ASN A 116 -7.65 -3.79 -20.50
C ASN A 116 -8.36 -2.43 -20.69
N ALA A 117 -7.70 -1.41 -21.25
CA ALA A 117 -8.21 -0.04 -21.24
C ALA A 117 -9.54 0.15 -22.00
N THR A 118 -9.73 -0.57 -23.11
CA THR A 118 -10.92 -0.46 -23.96
C THR A 118 -12.18 -1.12 -23.35
N ALA A 119 -11.98 -2.00 -22.38
CA ALA A 119 -13.05 -2.76 -21.73
C ALA A 119 -13.28 -2.33 -20.27
N TYR A 120 -12.60 -1.27 -19.82
CA TYR A 120 -12.69 -0.83 -18.43
C TYR A 120 -14.07 -0.22 -18.11
N ASN A 121 -14.84 -0.92 -17.29
CA ASN A 121 -16.16 -0.47 -16.81
C ASN A 121 -16.12 0.15 -15.40
N GLY A 122 -14.96 0.20 -14.79
CA GLY A 122 -14.78 0.65 -13.42
C GLY A 122 -15.15 -0.41 -12.37
N PHE A 123 -14.53 -0.30 -11.21
CA PHE A 123 -14.84 -1.11 -10.02
C PHE A 123 -15.25 -0.19 -8.88
N SER A 124 -16.44 -0.46 -8.30
CA SER A 124 -16.91 0.25 -7.11
C SER A 124 -16.63 1.78 -7.20
N ASP A 125 -15.83 2.31 -6.27
CA ASP A 125 -15.49 3.73 -6.18
C ASP A 125 -14.92 4.32 -7.48
N SER A 126 -14.07 3.58 -8.17
CA SER A 126 -13.43 4.10 -9.40
C SER A 126 -14.43 4.29 -10.53
N ARG A 127 -15.47 3.45 -10.61
CA ARG A 127 -16.55 3.63 -11.59
C ARG A 127 -17.29 4.94 -11.34
N GLN A 128 -17.66 5.18 -10.08
CA GLN A 128 -18.40 6.37 -9.70
C GLN A 128 -17.57 7.64 -9.88
N LEU A 129 -16.30 7.60 -9.48
CA LEU A 129 -15.36 8.71 -9.66
C LEU A 129 -15.10 9.03 -11.13
N THR A 130 -14.93 8.03 -12.00
CA THR A 130 -14.73 8.27 -13.43
C THR A 130 -15.97 8.83 -14.10
N GLN A 131 -17.15 8.34 -13.76
CA GLN A 131 -18.42 8.89 -14.24
C GLN A 131 -18.59 10.35 -13.81
N TYR A 132 -18.41 10.66 -12.53
CA TYR A 132 -18.50 12.02 -12.03
C TYR A 132 -17.47 12.96 -12.65
N ALA A 133 -16.24 12.48 -12.85
CA ALA A 133 -15.20 13.27 -13.49
C ALA A 133 -15.53 13.62 -14.93
N GLU A 134 -16.13 12.70 -15.68
CA GLU A 134 -16.61 12.93 -17.03
C GLU A 134 -17.78 13.94 -17.07
N GLU A 135 -18.75 13.81 -16.17
CA GLU A 135 -19.87 14.74 -16.02
C GLU A 135 -19.39 16.16 -15.69
N LEU A 136 -18.45 16.30 -14.73
CA LEU A 136 -17.85 17.60 -14.37
C LEU A 136 -17.10 18.22 -15.56
N ALA A 137 -16.34 17.42 -16.29
CA ALA A 137 -15.59 17.89 -17.45
C ALA A 137 -16.52 18.41 -18.56
N ARG A 138 -17.70 17.83 -18.71
CA ARG A 138 -18.75 18.23 -19.66
C ARG A 138 -19.68 19.36 -19.15
N GLY A 139 -19.45 19.83 -17.91
CA GLY A 139 -20.32 20.83 -17.29
C GLY A 139 -21.70 20.32 -16.89
N GLN A 140 -21.85 19.01 -16.69
CA GLN A 140 -23.07 18.35 -16.26
C GLN A 140 -23.02 18.16 -14.74
N TYR A 141 -23.97 18.76 -14.01
CA TYR A 141 -23.95 18.76 -12.54
C TYR A 141 -25.16 18.08 -11.91
N SER A 142 -26.07 17.50 -12.70
CA SER A 142 -27.32 16.93 -12.21
C SER A 142 -27.15 15.80 -11.19
N SER A 143 -26.08 14.99 -11.34
CA SER A 143 -25.77 13.90 -10.41
C SER A 143 -25.27 14.39 -9.04
N PHE A 144 -24.89 15.66 -8.95
CA PHE A 144 -24.37 16.25 -7.70
C PHE A 144 -25.43 17.04 -6.93
N LEU A 145 -26.59 17.27 -7.53
CA LEU A 145 -27.63 18.08 -6.91
C LEU A 145 -28.56 17.22 -6.04
N PRO A 146 -29.00 17.72 -4.88
CA PRO A 146 -29.97 17.04 -4.03
C PRO A 146 -31.27 16.76 -4.78
N ARG A 147 -31.88 15.57 -4.60
CA ARG A 147 -33.04 15.09 -5.35
C ARG A 147 -34.34 15.02 -4.54
N ALA A 148 -34.42 15.55 -3.34
CA ALA A 148 -35.57 15.61 -2.44
C ALA A 148 -36.20 14.28 -1.94
N ASP A 149 -36.76 14.30 -0.78
CA ASP A 149 -37.69 13.47 -0.01
C ASP A 149 -37.11 12.55 1.06
N THR A 150 -36.02 11.80 0.84
CA THR A 150 -35.35 11.02 1.87
C THR A 150 -34.02 11.66 2.25
N TYR A 151 -33.47 11.35 3.44
CA TYR A 151 -32.17 11.84 3.84
C TYR A 151 -31.11 11.55 2.75
N ALA A 152 -31.09 10.33 2.25
CA ALA A 152 -30.17 9.91 1.19
C ALA A 152 -30.31 10.76 -0.10
N ASN A 153 -31.52 11.08 -0.50
CA ASN A 153 -31.78 11.88 -1.71
C ASN A 153 -31.55 13.39 -1.52
N ARG A 154 -31.48 13.86 -0.28
CA ARG A 154 -31.09 15.24 0.06
C ARG A 154 -29.61 15.49 0.01
N LEU A 155 -28.78 14.41 -0.04
CA LEU A 155 -27.33 14.52 -0.05
C LEU A 155 -26.80 14.75 -1.48
N PRO A 156 -25.80 15.62 -1.65
CA PRO A 156 -25.10 15.78 -2.93
C PRO A 156 -24.37 14.52 -3.38
N GLY A 157 -24.29 14.29 -4.69
CA GLY A 157 -23.48 13.21 -5.26
C GLY A 157 -23.98 11.81 -4.98
N ASP A 158 -25.30 11.60 -5.08
CA ASP A 158 -25.95 10.28 -4.88
C ASP A 158 -25.46 9.55 -3.60
N MET A 159 -25.23 10.26 -2.52
CA MET A 159 -24.60 9.83 -1.27
C MET A 159 -23.10 9.53 -1.35
N TYR A 160 -22.51 9.24 -2.50
CA TYR A 160 -21.12 8.81 -2.55
C TYR A 160 -20.16 9.90 -2.07
N LEU A 161 -20.21 11.09 -2.67
CA LEU A 161 -19.36 12.21 -2.25
C LEU A 161 -19.73 12.75 -0.86
N SER A 162 -21.00 12.63 -0.48
CA SER A 162 -21.44 13.01 0.87
C SER A 162 -20.94 12.05 1.95
N ASN A 163 -20.78 10.77 1.62
CA ASN A 163 -20.16 9.80 2.53
C ASN A 163 -18.64 9.89 2.52
N TYR A 164 -18.07 10.28 1.37
CA TYR A 164 -16.63 10.30 1.13
C TYR A 164 -16.16 11.64 0.54
N PRO A 165 -16.35 12.79 1.23
CA PRO A 165 -15.97 14.10 0.71
C PRO A 165 -14.47 14.19 0.37
N PHE A 166 -13.62 13.44 1.10
CA PHE A 166 -12.19 13.35 0.85
C PHE A 166 -11.81 12.75 -0.52
N GLN A 167 -12.77 12.15 -1.25
CA GLN A 167 -12.57 11.68 -2.63
C GLN A 167 -12.63 12.84 -3.65
N SER A 168 -13.05 14.03 -3.26
CA SER A 168 -13.05 15.22 -4.12
C SER A 168 -11.68 15.50 -4.73
N GLY A 169 -10.59 15.14 -4.05
CA GLY A 169 -9.23 15.33 -4.55
C GLY A 169 -8.93 14.52 -5.80
N ILE A 170 -9.13 13.22 -5.74
CA ILE A 170 -8.93 12.34 -6.91
C ILE A 170 -9.95 12.60 -8.02
N LEU A 171 -11.17 13.00 -7.66
CA LEU A 171 -12.20 13.38 -8.61
C LEU A 171 -11.76 14.59 -9.47
N LEU A 172 -11.22 15.64 -8.85
CA LEU A 172 -10.70 16.81 -9.58
C LEU A 172 -9.50 16.47 -10.46
N ILE A 173 -8.65 15.55 -10.02
CA ILE A 173 -7.52 15.05 -10.84
C ILE A 173 -8.06 14.32 -12.08
N LEU A 174 -8.99 13.41 -11.92
CA LEU A 174 -9.61 12.68 -13.02
C LEU A 174 -10.36 13.62 -13.97
N GLU A 175 -11.10 14.61 -13.45
CA GLU A 175 -11.71 15.67 -14.27
C GLU A 175 -10.68 16.37 -15.16
N GLY A 176 -9.50 16.70 -14.61
CA GLY A 176 -8.42 17.29 -15.39
C GLY A 176 -8.01 16.41 -16.57
N PHE A 177 -7.94 15.09 -16.38
CA PHE A 177 -7.67 14.14 -17.47
C PHE A 177 -8.79 14.12 -18.51
N PHE A 178 -10.07 14.14 -18.10
CA PHE A 178 -11.19 14.21 -19.05
C PHE A 178 -11.20 15.51 -19.85
N ARG A 179 -10.87 16.64 -19.23
CA ARG A 179 -10.74 17.94 -19.94
C ARG A 179 -9.59 17.96 -20.95
N LEU A 180 -8.50 17.25 -20.68
CA LEU A 180 -7.31 17.25 -21.55
C LEU A 180 -7.36 16.18 -22.64
N PHE A 181 -7.96 15.01 -22.36
CA PHE A 181 -7.88 13.82 -23.20
C PHE A 181 -9.24 13.29 -23.65
N ASP A 182 -10.35 13.89 -23.18
CA ASP A 182 -11.73 13.53 -23.53
C ASP A 182 -11.96 11.99 -23.43
N THR A 183 -12.37 11.35 -24.52
CA THR A 183 -12.64 9.91 -24.58
C THR A 183 -11.45 9.00 -24.25
N ARG A 184 -10.23 9.53 -24.29
CA ARG A 184 -8.97 8.83 -23.93
C ARG A 184 -8.51 9.09 -22.50
N ALA A 185 -9.30 9.78 -21.69
CA ALA A 185 -8.91 10.21 -20.35
C ALA A 185 -8.51 9.04 -19.44
N ILE A 186 -9.31 7.97 -19.42
CA ILE A 186 -9.02 6.79 -18.60
C ILE A 186 -7.69 6.15 -19.01
N MET A 187 -7.47 5.93 -20.31
CA MET A 187 -6.21 5.36 -20.79
C MET A 187 -5.01 6.26 -20.48
N ALA A 188 -5.15 7.58 -20.64
CA ALA A 188 -4.10 8.53 -20.29
C ALA A 188 -3.78 8.50 -18.79
N PHE A 189 -4.80 8.39 -17.92
CA PHE A 189 -4.61 8.24 -16.48
C PHE A 189 -3.94 6.90 -16.13
N GLN A 190 -4.28 5.81 -16.81
CA GLN A 190 -3.63 4.52 -16.64
C GLN A 190 -2.13 4.57 -17.00
N PHE A 191 -1.74 5.27 -18.07
CA PHE A 191 -0.34 5.52 -18.38
C PHE A 191 0.34 6.40 -17.32
N ALA A 192 -0.33 7.41 -16.78
CA ALA A 192 0.18 8.19 -15.65
C ALA A 192 0.40 7.31 -14.41
N ASN A 193 -0.50 6.37 -14.14
CA ASN A 193 -0.33 5.36 -13.08
C ASN A 193 0.87 4.45 -13.35
N ALA A 194 1.08 3.99 -14.57
CA ALA A 194 2.23 3.15 -14.93
C ALA A 194 3.56 3.90 -14.68
N VAL A 195 3.65 5.14 -15.11
CA VAL A 195 4.82 5.99 -14.84
C VAL A 195 5.00 6.21 -13.34
N SER A 196 3.92 6.48 -12.60
CA SER A 196 3.95 6.68 -11.14
C SER A 196 4.43 5.43 -10.41
N THR A 197 4.01 4.25 -10.84
CA THR A 197 4.41 2.97 -10.25
C THR A 197 5.90 2.71 -10.45
N ILE A 198 6.40 2.88 -11.67
CA ILE A 198 7.83 2.73 -11.97
C ILE A 198 8.64 3.78 -11.19
N ALA A 199 8.17 5.01 -11.16
CA ALA A 199 8.80 6.07 -10.38
C ALA A 199 8.84 5.74 -8.88
N THR A 200 7.80 5.12 -8.32
CA THR A 200 7.79 4.66 -6.93
C THR A 200 8.90 3.64 -6.67
N SER A 201 9.09 2.66 -7.57
CA SER A 201 10.19 1.70 -7.48
C SER A 201 11.56 2.39 -7.53
N LEU A 202 11.73 3.37 -8.43
CA LEU A 202 12.95 4.18 -8.50
C LEU A 202 13.19 5.00 -7.23
N VAL A 203 12.14 5.51 -6.61
CA VAL A 203 12.23 6.22 -5.32
C VAL A 203 12.69 5.28 -4.21
N VAL A 204 12.18 4.04 -4.15
CA VAL A 204 12.63 3.03 -3.16
C VAL A 204 14.11 2.69 -3.37
N ILE A 205 14.57 2.55 -4.61
CA ILE A 205 15.98 2.34 -4.95
C ILE A 205 16.83 3.53 -4.46
N GLU A 206 16.38 4.75 -4.70
CA GLU A 206 17.10 5.95 -4.28
C GLU A 206 17.07 6.13 -2.74
N MET A 207 16.02 5.68 -2.07
CA MET A 207 15.98 5.59 -0.60
C MET A 207 17.03 4.62 -0.06
N ALA A 208 17.19 3.45 -0.70
CA ALA A 208 18.24 2.50 -0.36
C ALA A 208 19.64 3.10 -0.53
N ARG A 209 19.88 3.89 -1.57
CA ARG A 209 21.13 4.66 -1.74
C ARG A 209 21.28 5.73 -0.66
N THR A 210 20.21 6.46 -0.38
CA THR A 210 20.21 7.52 0.65
C THR A 210 20.43 6.95 2.04
N SER A 211 20.05 5.71 2.34
CA SER A 211 20.33 5.03 3.61
C SER A 211 21.74 4.43 3.71
N SER A 212 22.58 4.59 2.69
CA SER A 212 23.96 4.04 2.62
C SER A 212 24.03 2.51 2.50
N MET A 213 23.04 1.93 1.85
CA MET A 213 23.07 0.51 1.52
C MET A 213 24.22 0.21 0.55
N ASP A 214 24.92 -0.91 0.74
CA ASP A 214 26.01 -1.35 -0.12
C ASP A 214 25.53 -1.75 -1.53
N LYS A 215 26.44 -1.74 -2.50
CA LYS A 215 26.10 -2.01 -3.92
C LYS A 215 25.43 -3.36 -4.15
N PRO A 216 25.90 -4.49 -3.59
CA PRO A 216 25.23 -5.77 -3.78
C PRO A 216 23.76 -5.75 -3.35
N ALA A 217 23.46 -5.20 -2.18
CA ALA A 217 22.10 -5.10 -1.68
C ALA A 217 21.25 -4.14 -2.55
N ARG A 218 21.83 -3.03 -3.05
CA ARG A 218 21.10 -2.13 -3.96
C ARG A 218 20.71 -2.81 -5.28
N LEU A 219 21.60 -3.61 -5.89
CA LEU A 219 21.27 -4.37 -7.10
C LEU A 219 20.11 -5.34 -6.88
N VAL A 220 20.03 -5.96 -5.69
CA VAL A 220 18.90 -6.81 -5.32
C VAL A 220 17.63 -5.97 -5.13
N VAL A 221 17.72 -4.77 -4.51
CA VAL A 221 16.57 -3.84 -4.43
C VAL A 221 16.08 -3.45 -5.82
N GLU A 222 17.00 -3.14 -6.76
CA GLU A 222 16.67 -2.79 -8.14
C GLU A 222 15.87 -3.90 -8.84
N LEU A 223 16.35 -5.15 -8.70
CA LEU A 223 15.65 -6.31 -9.24
C LEU A 223 14.26 -6.45 -8.62
N LEU A 224 14.18 -6.55 -7.29
CA LEU A 224 12.92 -6.83 -6.60
C LEU A 224 11.90 -5.68 -6.77
N ALA A 225 12.30 -4.42 -6.66
CA ALA A 225 11.38 -3.30 -6.73
C ALA A 225 10.80 -3.10 -8.15
N LEU A 226 11.61 -3.28 -9.21
CA LEU A 226 11.17 -3.08 -10.59
C LEU A 226 10.48 -4.29 -11.21
N THR A 227 10.58 -5.47 -10.57
CA THR A 227 9.87 -6.69 -11.00
C THR A 227 8.68 -7.04 -10.10
N PHE A 228 8.37 -6.22 -9.11
CA PHE A 228 7.18 -6.40 -8.27
C PHE A 228 5.92 -6.19 -9.11
N ALA A 229 5.28 -7.28 -9.54
CA ALA A 229 4.19 -7.26 -10.51
C ALA A 229 2.92 -6.56 -10.00
N VAL A 230 2.61 -6.66 -8.70
CA VAL A 230 1.35 -6.16 -8.14
C VAL A 230 1.09 -4.68 -8.44
N PRO A 231 2.00 -3.73 -8.11
CA PRO A 231 1.75 -2.33 -8.44
C PRO A 231 1.75 -2.06 -9.95
N LEU A 232 2.45 -2.87 -10.76
CA LEU A 232 2.40 -2.75 -12.22
C LEU A 232 1.02 -3.13 -12.75
N LEU A 233 0.37 -4.14 -12.18
CA LEU A 233 -1.00 -4.54 -12.53
C LEU A 233 -2.04 -3.49 -12.12
N PHE A 234 -1.81 -2.79 -11.01
CA PHE A 234 -2.69 -1.69 -10.57
C PHE A 234 -2.70 -0.48 -11.49
N CYS A 235 -1.81 -0.39 -12.49
CA CYS A 235 -1.79 0.76 -13.40
C CYS A 235 -3.12 0.97 -14.14
N VAL A 236 -3.90 -0.10 -14.39
CA VAL A 236 -5.20 -0.02 -15.06
C VAL A 236 -6.32 0.52 -14.16
N PHE A 237 -6.09 0.63 -12.86
CA PHE A 237 -7.09 1.09 -11.90
C PHE A 237 -7.13 2.62 -11.81
N PRO A 238 -8.16 3.31 -12.35
CA PRO A 238 -8.24 4.77 -12.33
C PRO A 238 -8.67 5.27 -10.95
N TYR A 239 -7.74 5.21 -10.03
CA TYR A 239 -7.87 5.63 -8.65
C TYR A 239 -6.56 6.25 -8.15
N GLY A 240 -6.59 6.97 -7.03
CA GLY A 240 -5.43 7.73 -6.54
C GLY A 240 -4.24 6.91 -6.00
N ASN A 241 -4.28 5.59 -6.09
CA ASN A 241 -3.30 4.72 -5.43
C ASN A 241 -1.88 4.90 -5.97
N ALA A 242 -1.67 4.75 -7.28
CA ALA A 242 -0.33 4.81 -7.86
C ALA A 242 0.26 6.22 -7.78
N LEU A 243 -0.51 7.23 -8.20
CA LEU A 243 -0.08 8.63 -8.17
C LEU A 243 0.17 9.12 -6.75
N GLY A 244 -0.77 8.86 -5.83
CA GLY A 244 -0.65 9.27 -4.42
C GLY A 244 0.55 8.63 -3.74
N LEU A 245 0.77 7.31 -3.93
CA LEU A 245 1.92 6.61 -3.37
C LEU A 245 3.24 7.19 -3.90
N CYS A 246 3.34 7.40 -5.21
CA CYS A 246 4.54 7.96 -5.84
C CYS A 246 4.92 9.31 -5.22
N LEU A 247 3.97 10.23 -5.13
CA LEU A 247 4.21 11.57 -4.60
C LEU A 247 4.53 11.54 -3.09
N CYS A 248 3.84 10.72 -2.31
CA CYS A 248 4.15 10.56 -0.89
C CYS A 248 5.54 9.94 -0.67
N MET A 249 5.92 8.91 -1.44
CA MET A 249 7.24 8.29 -1.33
C MET A 249 8.35 9.27 -1.78
N LEU A 250 8.11 10.05 -2.82
CA LEU A 250 9.04 11.11 -3.26
C LEU A 250 9.19 12.21 -2.20
N ALA A 251 8.11 12.60 -1.53
CA ALA A 251 8.15 13.50 -0.38
C ALA A 251 9.04 12.95 0.74
N MET A 252 8.86 11.67 1.07
CA MET A 252 9.67 11.01 2.09
C MET A 252 11.15 10.92 1.70
N LEU A 253 11.45 10.65 0.44
CA LEU A 253 12.83 10.69 -0.08
C LEU A 253 13.46 12.08 0.09
N LEU A 254 12.73 13.16 -0.22
CA LEU A 254 13.23 14.52 0.00
C LEU A 254 13.47 14.80 1.49
N TRP A 255 12.59 14.35 2.37
CA TRP A 255 12.78 14.47 3.80
C TRP A 255 13.98 13.65 4.28
N MET A 256 14.21 12.43 3.79
CA MET A 256 15.44 11.67 4.05
C MET A 256 16.69 12.42 3.58
N LYS A 257 16.67 12.98 2.37
CA LYS A 257 17.78 13.76 1.82
C LYS A 257 18.04 15.03 2.63
N SER A 258 17.01 15.64 3.21
CA SER A 258 17.17 16.80 4.08
C SER A 258 18.00 16.48 5.32
N GLN A 259 17.93 15.25 5.85
CA GLN A 259 18.73 14.80 7.01
C GLN A 259 20.24 14.77 6.73
N ARG A 260 20.62 14.76 5.44
CA ARG A 260 22.01 14.78 4.97
C ARG A 260 22.45 16.14 4.43
N SER A 261 21.55 17.12 4.45
CA SER A 261 21.77 18.47 3.94
C SER A 261 21.77 19.48 5.10
N SER A 262 22.30 20.69 4.84
CA SER A 262 22.33 21.80 5.79
C SER A 262 21.85 23.09 5.12
N GLY A 263 21.56 24.11 5.95
CA GLY A 263 21.17 25.45 5.51
C GLY A 263 19.95 25.46 4.59
N GLY A 264 19.94 26.35 3.60
CA GLY A 264 18.82 26.57 2.68
C GLY A 264 18.44 25.31 1.89
N LYS A 265 19.39 24.43 1.55
CA LYS A 265 19.12 23.18 0.85
C LYS A 265 18.24 22.22 1.67
N ALA A 266 18.51 22.10 2.95
CA ALA A 266 17.69 21.27 3.84
C ALA A 266 16.26 21.79 3.95
N ILE A 267 16.10 23.13 4.08
CA ILE A 267 14.80 23.79 4.14
C ILE A 267 14.04 23.59 2.82
N ALA A 268 14.68 23.80 1.68
CA ALA A 268 14.07 23.60 0.36
C ALA A 268 13.58 22.15 0.18
N GLN A 269 14.37 21.16 0.60
CA GLN A 269 13.99 19.75 0.54
C GLN A 269 12.80 19.42 1.46
N LEU A 270 12.76 19.99 2.66
CA LEU A 270 11.62 19.82 3.58
C LEU A 270 10.36 20.45 2.99
N ALA A 271 10.42 21.68 2.51
CA ALA A 271 9.30 22.41 1.94
C ALA A 271 8.77 21.72 0.66
N SER A 272 9.66 21.35 -0.26
CA SER A 272 9.28 20.61 -1.48
C SER A 272 8.67 19.25 -1.15
N GLY A 273 9.21 18.54 -0.15
CA GLY A 273 8.61 17.31 0.36
C GLY A 273 7.22 17.55 0.93
N GLY A 274 7.01 18.63 1.69
CA GLY A 274 5.68 19.01 2.20
C GLY A 274 4.67 19.29 1.08
N LEU A 275 5.09 19.97 0.00
CA LEU A 275 4.23 20.21 -1.17
C LEU A 275 3.88 18.91 -1.91
N LEU A 276 4.86 18.03 -2.13
CA LEU A 276 4.60 16.72 -2.75
C LEU A 276 3.69 15.85 -1.88
N LEU A 277 3.86 15.90 -0.55
CA LEU A 277 2.97 15.21 0.38
C LEU A 277 1.54 15.73 0.26
N LEU A 278 1.35 17.05 0.21
CA LEU A 278 0.02 17.66 0.01
C LEU A 278 -0.64 17.12 -1.26
N VAL A 279 0.03 17.16 -2.41
CA VAL A 279 -0.53 16.69 -3.68
C VAL A 279 -0.77 15.16 -3.64
N GLY A 280 0.13 14.41 -3.03
CA GLY A 280 -0.03 12.97 -2.83
C GLY A 280 -1.25 12.61 -1.96
N LEU A 281 -1.49 13.37 -0.89
CA LEU A 281 -2.66 13.19 -0.02
C LEU A 281 -3.97 13.67 -0.67
N ILE A 282 -3.94 14.66 -1.56
CA ILE A 282 -5.07 15.03 -2.42
C ILE A 282 -5.47 13.85 -3.30
N ALA A 283 -4.50 13.13 -3.87
CA ALA A 283 -4.78 11.95 -4.67
C ALA A 283 -5.26 10.76 -3.81
N LYS A 284 -4.66 10.53 -2.63
CA LYS A 284 -5.01 9.42 -1.72
C LYS A 284 -4.65 9.74 -0.27
N SER A 285 -5.61 10.15 0.51
CA SER A 285 -5.43 10.60 1.90
C SER A 285 -4.84 9.54 2.84
N THR A 286 -5.11 8.24 2.61
CA THR A 286 -4.62 7.14 3.45
C THR A 286 -3.09 7.02 3.49
N TYR A 287 -2.38 7.58 2.52
CA TYR A 287 -0.90 7.57 2.52
C TYR A 287 -0.26 8.48 3.56
N ILE A 288 -1.05 9.20 4.36
CA ILE A 288 -0.56 9.83 5.59
C ILE A 288 0.13 8.82 6.51
N LEU A 289 -0.30 7.55 6.50
CA LEU A 289 0.31 6.47 7.29
C LEU A 289 1.76 6.20 6.89
N VAL A 290 2.08 6.31 5.59
CA VAL A 290 3.46 6.22 5.10
C VAL A 290 4.29 7.36 5.69
N ALA A 291 3.77 8.58 5.64
CA ALA A 291 4.47 9.75 6.18
C ALA A 291 4.69 9.65 7.70
N ILE A 292 3.74 9.11 8.46
CA ILE A 292 3.86 8.89 9.91
C ILE A 292 4.99 7.89 10.21
N GLY A 293 5.06 6.76 9.48
CA GLY A 293 6.11 5.76 9.67
C GLY A 293 7.51 6.34 9.42
N PHE A 294 7.67 7.12 8.34
CA PHE A 294 8.93 7.83 8.07
C PHE A 294 9.25 8.88 9.12
N PHE A 295 8.26 9.68 9.53
CA PHE A 295 8.45 10.75 10.51
C PHE A 295 9.08 10.24 11.81
N ILE A 296 8.65 9.09 12.32
CA ILE A 296 9.19 8.51 13.56
C ILE A 296 10.71 8.35 13.45
N VAL A 297 11.20 7.78 12.36
CA VAL A 297 12.63 7.55 12.16
C VAL A 297 13.38 8.84 11.89
N LEU A 298 12.81 9.76 11.11
CA LEU A 298 13.41 11.07 10.86
C LEU A 298 13.52 11.91 12.14
N ALA A 299 12.54 11.82 13.04
CA ALA A 299 12.57 12.47 14.34
C ALA A 299 13.72 11.89 15.21
N VAL A 300 13.89 10.57 15.22
CA VAL A 300 15.01 9.92 15.92
C VAL A 300 16.35 10.36 15.32
N ASP A 301 16.48 10.39 14.00
CA ASP A 301 17.72 10.82 13.32
C ASP A 301 18.03 12.30 13.62
N SER A 302 17.02 13.17 13.57
CA SER A 302 17.15 14.58 13.92
C SER A 302 17.58 14.80 15.38
N ALA A 303 17.00 14.03 16.30
CA ALA A 303 17.37 14.09 17.72
C ALA A 303 18.81 13.62 17.94
N ARG A 304 19.25 12.53 17.28
CA ARG A 304 20.63 12.02 17.35
C ARG A 304 21.65 13.02 16.82
N LYS A 305 21.30 13.78 15.77
CA LYS A 305 22.13 14.82 15.15
C LYS A 305 22.02 16.20 15.81
N SER A 306 21.23 16.31 16.90
CA SER A 306 20.93 17.57 17.59
C SER A 306 20.27 18.64 16.67
N GLN A 307 19.52 18.19 15.68
CA GLN A 307 18.81 19.05 14.72
C GLN A 307 17.32 19.16 15.10
N TRP A 308 17.05 19.49 16.36
CA TRP A 308 15.72 19.45 16.96
C TRP A 308 14.66 20.26 16.22
N TRP A 309 15.05 21.36 15.56
CA TRP A 309 14.12 22.22 14.81
C TRP A 309 13.38 21.49 13.68
N ARG A 310 13.95 20.41 13.16
CA ARG A 310 13.35 19.60 12.07
C ARG A 310 12.11 18.85 12.52
N ILE A 311 12.03 18.48 13.79
CA ILE A 311 10.91 17.74 14.34
C ILE A 311 9.63 18.57 14.24
N PRO A 312 9.52 19.77 14.87
CA PRO A 312 8.32 20.60 14.75
C PRO A 312 8.07 21.06 13.31
N ALA A 313 9.11 21.31 12.51
CA ALA A 313 8.94 21.66 11.09
C ALA A 313 8.27 20.54 10.29
N THR A 314 8.71 19.29 10.50
CA THR A 314 8.11 18.12 9.81
C THR A 314 6.69 17.86 10.31
N ILE A 315 6.42 17.98 11.62
CA ILE A 315 5.06 17.89 12.18
C ILE A 315 4.16 18.96 11.56
N GLY A 316 4.61 20.21 11.51
CA GLY A 316 3.85 21.32 10.93
C GLY A 316 3.52 21.07 9.46
N LEU A 317 4.48 20.59 8.67
CA LEU A 317 4.25 20.23 7.26
C LEU A 317 3.27 19.05 7.10
N LEU A 318 3.37 18.03 7.97
CA LEU A 318 2.48 16.88 7.97
C LEU A 318 1.03 17.31 8.27
N LEU A 319 0.83 18.09 9.33
CA LEU A 319 -0.48 18.60 9.74
C LEU A 319 -1.06 19.55 8.67
N LEU A 320 -0.25 20.47 8.15
CA LEU A 320 -0.66 21.40 7.10
C LEU A 320 -1.07 20.66 5.83
N ALA A 321 -0.24 19.73 5.35
CA ALA A 321 -0.53 18.94 4.16
C ALA A 321 -1.81 18.11 4.34
N SER A 322 -1.99 17.47 5.49
CA SER A 322 -3.19 16.67 5.78
C SER A 322 -4.46 17.51 5.80
N ASN A 323 -4.43 18.66 6.47
CA ASN A 323 -5.59 19.57 6.55
C ASN A 323 -5.95 20.15 5.18
N LEU A 324 -4.94 20.68 4.45
CA LEU A 324 -5.18 21.27 3.13
C LEU A 324 -5.63 20.23 2.10
N ALA A 325 -5.11 19.00 2.16
CA ALA A 325 -5.53 17.92 1.27
C ALA A 325 -7.00 17.51 1.50
N GLY A 326 -7.48 17.60 2.73
CA GLY A 326 -8.89 17.36 3.04
C GLY A 326 -9.80 18.52 2.68
N SER A 327 -9.39 19.77 2.92
CA SER A 327 -10.26 20.94 2.79
C SER A 327 -10.29 21.57 1.39
N ILE A 328 -9.14 21.72 0.73
CA ILE A 328 -9.06 22.43 -0.56
C ILE A 328 -9.96 21.79 -1.64
N PRO A 329 -9.88 20.47 -1.92
CA PRO A 329 -10.69 19.86 -2.96
C PRO A 329 -12.19 19.94 -2.65
N VAL A 330 -12.58 19.75 -1.39
CA VAL A 330 -13.96 19.83 -0.93
C VAL A 330 -14.50 21.25 -1.16
N SER A 331 -13.78 22.28 -0.70
CA SER A 331 -14.21 23.68 -0.88
C SER A 331 -14.32 24.08 -2.36
N ILE A 332 -13.44 23.56 -3.22
CA ILE A 332 -13.54 23.78 -4.66
C ILE A 332 -14.85 23.16 -5.20
N MET A 333 -15.17 21.93 -4.80
CA MET A 333 -16.39 21.24 -5.26
C MET A 333 -17.64 21.95 -4.74
N GLU A 334 -17.69 22.30 -3.47
CA GLU A 334 -18.82 23.02 -2.86
C GLU A 334 -19.07 24.36 -3.56
N SER A 335 -18.00 25.14 -3.77
CA SER A 335 -18.10 26.43 -4.46
C SER A 335 -18.60 26.30 -5.91
N ARG A 336 -18.17 25.27 -6.63
CA ARG A 336 -18.56 25.03 -8.02
C ARG A 336 -19.99 24.53 -8.18
N LEU A 337 -20.42 23.69 -7.25
CA LEU A 337 -21.73 23.03 -7.31
C LEU A 337 -22.83 23.83 -6.59
N GLY A 338 -22.45 24.79 -5.75
CA GLY A 338 -23.39 25.53 -4.90
C GLY A 338 -24.06 24.64 -3.83
N VAL A 339 -23.36 23.60 -3.38
CA VAL A 339 -23.81 22.66 -2.34
C VAL A 339 -22.84 22.63 -1.18
N THR A 340 -23.27 22.13 -0.03
CA THR A 340 -22.40 21.85 1.10
C THR A 340 -22.39 20.34 1.36
N PHE A 341 -21.21 19.73 1.41
CA PHE A 341 -21.08 18.34 1.80
C PHE A 341 -21.19 18.19 3.31
N PRO A 342 -21.75 17.08 3.80
CA PRO A 342 -21.73 16.76 5.21
C PRO A 342 -20.28 16.63 5.73
N ASP A 343 -20.11 16.75 7.03
CA ASP A 343 -18.85 16.42 7.68
C ASP A 343 -18.45 14.97 7.38
N ASN A 344 -17.12 14.74 7.33
CA ASN A 344 -16.60 13.39 7.14
C ASN A 344 -17.10 12.48 8.26
N GLN A 345 -17.44 11.24 7.90
CA GLN A 345 -17.72 10.20 8.87
C GLN A 345 -16.57 10.06 9.88
N PRO A 346 -16.87 9.79 11.17
CA PRO A 346 -15.83 9.63 12.18
C PRO A 346 -14.92 8.45 11.85
N LYS A 347 -13.62 8.62 12.05
CA LYS A 347 -12.62 7.59 11.73
C LYS A 347 -12.80 6.29 12.51
N THR A 348 -13.47 6.35 13.64
CA THR A 348 -13.89 5.19 14.46
C THR A 348 -14.77 4.22 13.69
N MET A 349 -15.52 4.68 12.65
CA MET A 349 -16.31 3.81 11.77
C MET A 349 -15.46 2.77 11.06
N TRP A 350 -14.29 3.14 10.55
CA TRP A 350 -13.38 2.20 9.88
C TRP A 350 -12.74 1.20 10.86
N ILE A 351 -12.52 1.62 12.11
CA ILE A 351 -12.08 0.70 13.17
C ILE A 351 -13.21 -0.24 13.54
N ALA A 352 -14.45 0.28 13.68
CA ALA A 352 -15.62 -0.54 13.95
C ALA A 352 -15.81 -1.62 12.86
N MET A 353 -15.79 -1.25 11.57
CA MET A 353 -15.81 -2.22 10.47
C MET A 353 -14.64 -3.19 10.53
N GLY A 354 -13.44 -2.70 10.85
CA GLY A 354 -12.22 -3.49 10.96
C GLY A 354 -12.24 -4.56 12.06
N LEU A 355 -13.15 -4.47 13.01
CA LEU A 355 -13.30 -5.42 14.13
C LEU A 355 -14.59 -6.26 14.05
N ARG A 356 -15.39 -6.10 12.99
CA ARG A 356 -16.63 -6.89 12.78
C ARG A 356 -16.36 -8.17 11.98
N PRO A 357 -17.13 -9.24 12.22
CA PRO A 357 -16.97 -10.51 11.50
C PRO A 357 -17.60 -10.52 10.10
N ASP A 358 -18.50 -9.60 9.84
CA ASP A 358 -19.32 -9.51 8.63
C ASP A 358 -18.78 -8.44 7.67
N GLY A 359 -18.58 -8.83 6.42
CA GLY A 359 -18.25 -7.92 5.32
C GLY A 359 -19.38 -7.85 4.29
N VAL A 360 -19.13 -7.17 3.18
CA VAL A 360 -20.10 -6.98 2.07
C VAL A 360 -20.67 -8.29 1.50
N LEU A 361 -19.92 -9.39 1.59
CA LEU A 361 -20.33 -10.71 1.12
C LEU A 361 -20.99 -11.56 2.22
N GLY A 362 -21.27 -11.01 3.40
CA GLY A 362 -21.90 -11.68 4.52
C GLY A 362 -20.96 -12.06 5.65
N GLU A 363 -21.37 -13.00 6.47
CA GLU A 363 -20.58 -13.49 7.60
C GLU A 363 -19.31 -14.21 7.14
N GLY A 364 -18.29 -14.20 7.97
CA GLY A 364 -17.01 -14.87 7.71
C GLY A 364 -15.98 -14.04 6.93
N MET A 365 -16.21 -12.73 6.81
CA MET A 365 -15.25 -11.76 6.23
C MET A 365 -14.69 -10.83 7.32
N PRO A 366 -13.86 -11.32 8.24
CA PRO A 366 -13.39 -10.57 9.40
C PRO A 366 -12.71 -9.25 9.02
N GLY A 367 -13.30 -8.15 9.49
CA GLY A 367 -12.75 -6.81 9.33
C GLY A 367 -12.87 -6.19 7.94
N TRP A 368 -13.60 -6.83 7.02
CA TRP A 368 -13.79 -6.30 5.68
C TRP A 368 -14.85 -5.19 5.64
N TRP A 369 -14.83 -4.43 4.55
CA TRP A 369 -15.82 -3.41 4.31
C TRP A 369 -17.24 -3.98 4.40
N SER A 370 -18.11 -3.30 5.15
CA SER A 370 -19.52 -3.59 5.28
C SER A 370 -20.34 -2.31 5.11
N THR A 371 -21.65 -2.43 4.98
CA THR A 371 -22.54 -1.26 4.90
C THR A 371 -22.68 -0.52 6.22
N PHE A 372 -22.07 -1.00 7.32
CA PHE A 372 -22.23 -0.46 8.66
C PHE A 372 -22.08 1.07 8.74
N ALA A 373 -21.03 1.61 8.12
CA ALA A 373 -20.80 3.06 8.11
C ALA A 373 -21.88 3.83 7.32
N LEU A 374 -22.33 3.28 6.17
CA LEU A 374 -23.41 3.87 5.36
C LEU A 374 -24.75 3.80 6.08
N ASP A 375 -25.05 2.66 6.69
CA ASP A 375 -26.28 2.45 7.44
C ASP A 375 -26.34 3.36 8.67
N SER A 376 -25.21 3.55 9.35
CA SER A 376 -25.08 4.49 10.47
C SER A 376 -25.32 5.94 10.04
N GLN A 377 -24.75 6.33 8.89
CA GLN A 377 -24.98 7.65 8.33
C GLN A 377 -26.47 7.92 8.06
N VAL A 378 -27.17 6.94 7.49
CA VAL A 378 -28.59 7.06 7.19
C VAL A 378 -29.43 7.06 8.47
N ARG A 379 -29.15 6.13 9.40
CA ARG A 379 -29.88 6.04 10.69
C ARG A 379 -29.78 7.31 11.51
N ASN A 380 -28.59 7.90 11.53
CA ASN A 380 -28.28 9.09 12.33
C ASN A 380 -28.45 10.40 11.54
N GLU A 381 -29.01 10.37 10.33
CA GLU A 381 -29.20 11.53 9.44
C GLU A 381 -27.95 12.44 9.34
N GLY A 382 -26.75 11.85 9.35
CA GLY A 382 -25.49 12.57 9.24
C GLY A 382 -24.97 13.17 10.55
N ASP A 383 -25.61 12.96 11.69
CA ASP A 383 -25.08 13.38 13.00
C ASP A 383 -23.79 12.60 13.31
N VAL A 384 -22.66 13.30 13.22
CA VAL A 384 -21.32 12.73 13.43
C VAL A 384 -21.12 12.23 14.85
N ALA A 385 -21.67 12.92 15.86
CA ALA A 385 -21.53 12.52 17.26
C ALA A 385 -22.34 11.24 17.55
N ALA A 386 -23.53 11.12 16.99
CA ALA A 386 -24.32 9.89 17.10
C ALA A 386 -23.65 8.71 16.39
N GLN A 387 -23.09 8.94 15.19
CA GLN A 387 -22.30 7.93 14.47
C GLN A 387 -21.06 7.50 15.28
N GLU A 388 -20.35 8.43 15.92
CA GLU A 388 -19.17 8.11 16.74
C GLU A 388 -19.55 7.25 17.94
N ASN A 389 -20.63 7.58 18.65
CA ASN A 389 -21.15 6.78 19.76
C ASN A 389 -21.53 5.36 19.31
N GLU A 390 -22.15 5.21 18.13
CA GLU A 390 -22.49 3.90 17.55
C GLU A 390 -21.22 3.09 17.21
N ALA A 391 -20.21 3.73 16.61
CA ALA A 391 -18.94 3.10 16.30
C ALA A 391 -18.19 2.64 17.57
N GLU A 392 -18.14 3.49 18.60
CA GLU A 392 -17.51 3.15 19.88
C GLU A 392 -18.23 1.99 20.58
N GLY A 393 -19.56 1.96 20.51
CA GLY A 393 -20.37 0.83 20.99
C GLY A 393 -19.97 -0.48 20.29
N SER A 394 -19.95 -0.47 18.95
CA SER A 394 -19.56 -1.62 18.13
C SER A 394 -18.12 -2.09 18.42
N ILE A 395 -17.18 -1.15 18.59
CA ILE A 395 -15.79 -1.47 18.96
C ILE A 395 -15.74 -2.15 20.33
N ARG A 396 -16.46 -1.60 21.31
CA ARG A 396 -16.50 -2.15 22.68
C ARG A 396 -17.07 -3.57 22.71
N ASP A 397 -18.15 -3.80 21.96
CA ASP A 397 -18.78 -5.11 21.86
C ASP A 397 -17.83 -6.14 21.22
N SER A 398 -17.15 -5.75 20.13
CA SER A 398 -16.15 -6.60 19.47
C SER A 398 -14.98 -6.94 20.41
N LEU A 399 -14.44 -5.98 21.13
CA LEU A 399 -13.34 -6.20 22.09
C LEU A 399 -13.81 -7.08 23.28
N GLY A 400 -15.05 -6.88 23.76
CA GLY A 400 -15.68 -7.74 24.75
C GLY A 400 -15.73 -9.19 24.28
N HIS A 401 -16.25 -9.41 23.07
CA HIS A 401 -16.34 -10.74 22.47
C HIS A 401 -14.97 -11.41 22.29
N PHE A 402 -13.93 -10.66 21.91
CA PHE A 402 -12.56 -11.18 21.78
C PHE A 402 -11.96 -11.58 23.13
N THR A 403 -12.24 -10.83 24.19
CA THR A 403 -11.75 -11.16 25.53
C THR A 403 -12.47 -12.35 26.15
N GLU A 404 -13.77 -12.47 25.91
CA GLU A 404 -14.59 -13.58 26.37
C GLU A 404 -14.31 -14.88 25.59
N ASN A 405 -13.92 -14.77 24.32
CA ASN A 405 -13.64 -15.90 23.44
C ASN A 405 -12.29 -15.75 22.71
N PRO A 406 -11.16 -16.06 23.38
CA PRO A 406 -9.83 -15.92 22.78
C PRO A 406 -9.60 -16.80 21.52
N THR A 407 -10.28 -17.96 21.44
CA THR A 407 -10.22 -18.84 20.27
C THR A 407 -10.84 -18.15 19.05
N TYR A 408 -11.96 -17.49 19.25
CA TYR A 408 -12.59 -16.68 18.20
C TYR A 408 -11.70 -15.50 17.79
N ALA A 409 -11.10 -14.79 18.75
CA ALA A 409 -10.17 -13.72 18.47
C ALA A 409 -8.98 -14.20 17.61
N ALA A 410 -8.39 -15.34 17.95
CA ALA A 410 -7.31 -15.96 17.18
C ALA A 410 -7.75 -16.30 15.75
N TRP A 411 -8.94 -16.88 15.59
CA TRP A 411 -9.54 -17.16 14.27
C TRP A 411 -9.74 -15.87 13.48
N PHE A 412 -10.38 -14.86 14.09
CA PHE A 412 -10.68 -13.57 13.46
C PHE A 412 -9.42 -12.89 12.90
N PHE A 413 -8.42 -12.67 13.76
CA PHE A 413 -7.20 -11.98 13.36
C PHE A 413 -6.34 -12.82 12.40
N SER A 414 -6.33 -14.14 12.51
CA SER A 414 -5.66 -15.01 11.56
C SER A 414 -6.27 -14.89 10.16
N LYS A 415 -7.60 -14.90 10.06
CA LYS A 415 -8.33 -14.72 8.79
C LYS A 415 -8.11 -13.33 8.21
N LYS A 416 -8.20 -12.30 9.05
CA LYS A 416 -7.98 -10.91 8.65
C LYS A 416 -6.57 -10.71 8.09
N VAL A 417 -5.54 -11.12 8.83
CA VAL A 417 -4.14 -11.04 8.38
C VAL A 417 -3.91 -11.84 7.10
N ALA A 418 -4.50 -13.03 7.00
CA ALA A 418 -4.37 -13.84 5.80
C ALA A 418 -4.93 -13.10 4.57
N SER A 419 -6.09 -12.48 4.68
CA SER A 419 -6.72 -11.77 3.56
C SER A 419 -5.98 -10.51 3.12
N GLU A 420 -5.35 -9.82 4.05
CA GLU A 420 -4.63 -8.57 3.76
C GLU A 420 -3.20 -8.81 3.28
N TRP A 421 -2.50 -9.75 3.92
CA TRP A 421 -1.05 -9.88 3.81
C TRP A 421 -0.59 -11.16 3.12
N LEU A 422 -1.42 -12.20 3.05
CA LEU A 422 -1.06 -13.49 2.44
C LEU A 422 -1.69 -13.71 1.07
N ASP A 423 -2.54 -12.79 0.59
CA ASP A 423 -2.93 -12.75 -0.81
C ASP A 423 -1.77 -12.17 -1.65
N PRO A 424 -1.07 -12.98 -2.46
CA PRO A 424 0.08 -12.52 -3.21
C PRO A 424 -0.28 -11.50 -4.29
N THR A 425 -1.55 -11.41 -4.67
CA THR A 425 -2.05 -10.45 -5.66
C THR A 425 -2.38 -9.09 -5.04
N PHE A 426 -2.58 -9.01 -3.73
CA PHE A 426 -3.10 -7.81 -3.08
C PHE A 426 -4.31 -7.22 -3.80
N GLN A 427 -5.19 -8.08 -4.31
CA GLN A 427 -6.38 -7.75 -5.13
C GLN A 427 -6.09 -7.16 -6.53
N SER A 428 -4.84 -7.06 -6.98
CA SER A 428 -4.52 -6.42 -8.27
C SER A 428 -5.15 -7.14 -9.46
N LEU A 429 -5.14 -8.47 -9.47
CA LEU A 429 -5.78 -9.26 -10.53
C LEU A 429 -7.31 -9.12 -10.48
N TYR A 430 -7.90 -9.15 -9.30
CA TYR A 430 -9.34 -8.98 -9.11
C TYR A 430 -9.82 -7.62 -9.64
N ILE A 431 -9.18 -6.54 -9.23
CA ILE A 431 -9.54 -5.19 -9.66
C ILE A 431 -9.35 -5.00 -11.16
N ALA A 432 -8.26 -5.54 -11.72
CA ALA A 432 -8.04 -5.49 -13.15
C ALA A 432 -9.11 -6.28 -13.93
N SER A 433 -9.54 -7.44 -13.43
CA SER A 433 -10.54 -8.29 -14.11
C SER A 433 -11.92 -7.67 -14.15
N ILE A 434 -12.38 -7.12 -13.01
CA ILE A 434 -13.69 -6.47 -12.95
C ILE A 434 -13.74 -5.26 -13.89
N GLY A 435 -12.62 -4.53 -14.00
CA GLY A 435 -12.51 -3.43 -14.94
C GLY A 435 -12.67 -3.85 -16.41
N THR A 436 -12.41 -5.10 -16.75
CA THR A 436 -12.46 -5.61 -18.13
C THR A 436 -13.76 -6.30 -18.52
N MET A 437 -14.73 -6.41 -17.61
CA MET A 437 -16.04 -6.97 -17.96
C MET A 437 -16.75 -6.11 -19.00
N ARG A 438 -17.00 -6.71 -20.17
CA ARG A 438 -17.88 -6.09 -21.16
C ARG A 438 -19.30 -6.10 -20.64
N PRO A 439 -20.08 -5.00 -20.80
CA PRO A 439 -21.48 -4.94 -20.36
C PRO A 439 -22.37 -6.01 -21.01
N ASP A 440 -22.01 -6.42 -22.22
CA ASP A 440 -22.69 -7.41 -23.05
C ASP A 440 -22.28 -8.86 -22.71
N ALA A 441 -21.18 -9.05 -21.99
CA ALA A 441 -20.71 -10.37 -21.55
C ALA A 441 -21.12 -10.70 -20.10
N ALA A 442 -21.69 -9.75 -19.35
CA ALA A 442 -22.26 -10.03 -18.05
C ALA A 442 -23.55 -10.85 -18.24
N PRO A 443 -23.63 -12.12 -17.80
CA PRO A 443 -24.86 -12.88 -17.86
C PRO A 443 -25.93 -12.12 -17.10
N GLN A 444 -27.01 -11.74 -17.78
CA GLN A 444 -28.17 -11.13 -17.14
C GLN A 444 -28.68 -12.08 -16.06
N GLY A 445 -28.61 -11.68 -14.80
CA GLY A 445 -29.20 -12.40 -13.67
C GLY A 445 -28.28 -13.32 -12.89
N THR A 446 -26.98 -13.32 -13.11
CA THR A 446 -26.05 -14.05 -12.25
C THR A 446 -25.68 -13.24 -11.01
N ASN A 447 -26.55 -13.21 -10.03
CA ASN A 447 -26.15 -13.37 -8.66
C ASN A 447 -25.58 -14.79 -8.53
N ALA A 448 -24.44 -15.08 -9.16
CA ALA A 448 -23.78 -16.35 -8.97
C ALA A 448 -23.39 -16.42 -7.50
N PRO A 449 -23.99 -17.33 -6.70
CA PRO A 449 -23.75 -17.36 -5.25
C PRO A 449 -22.30 -17.67 -4.91
N ASP A 450 -21.52 -18.13 -5.86
CA ASP A 450 -20.12 -18.45 -5.74
C ASP A 450 -19.20 -17.39 -6.37
N GLY A 451 -19.77 -16.28 -6.93
CA GLY A 451 -18.98 -15.15 -7.48
C GLY A 451 -17.88 -15.58 -8.43
N ARG A 452 -18.05 -16.68 -9.09
CA ARG A 452 -17.23 -17.02 -10.24
C ARG A 452 -17.59 -16.02 -11.32
N TYR A 453 -16.73 -15.05 -11.48
CA TYR A 453 -16.82 -14.22 -12.67
C TYR A 453 -16.31 -15.08 -13.82
N ASP A 454 -17.25 -15.66 -14.56
CA ASP A 454 -16.97 -16.41 -15.80
C ASP A 454 -16.20 -15.57 -16.81
N ALA A 455 -16.16 -14.25 -16.64
CA ALA A 455 -15.32 -13.35 -17.43
C ALA A 455 -13.83 -13.73 -17.45
N TRP A 456 -13.34 -14.40 -16.40
CA TRP A 456 -11.99 -14.96 -16.41
C TRP A 456 -11.89 -16.23 -17.23
N ASP A 457 -12.96 -16.98 -17.32
CA ASP A 457 -13.07 -18.15 -18.16
C ASP A 457 -13.36 -17.75 -19.62
N ILE A 458 -14.06 -16.63 -19.83
CA ILE A 458 -14.44 -16.11 -21.15
C ILE A 458 -13.24 -15.48 -21.86
N SER A 459 -12.36 -14.78 -21.17
CA SER A 459 -11.12 -14.33 -21.77
C SER A 459 -10.05 -15.42 -21.60
N PHE A 460 -10.09 -16.39 -22.48
CA PHE A 460 -9.14 -17.52 -22.54
C PHE A 460 -7.68 -17.05 -22.48
N ALA A 461 -7.40 -15.88 -22.99
CA ALA A 461 -6.11 -15.21 -22.89
C ALA A 461 -5.71 -14.88 -21.45
N HIS A 462 -6.67 -14.53 -20.59
CA HIS A 462 -6.41 -14.14 -19.22
C HIS A 462 -6.38 -15.33 -18.26
N GLY A 463 -7.08 -16.41 -18.49
CA GLY A 463 -7.16 -17.54 -17.58
C GLY A 463 -5.79 -18.13 -17.21
N TRP A 464 -4.97 -18.53 -18.17
CA TRP A 464 -3.64 -19.07 -17.93
C TRP A 464 -2.61 -17.99 -17.57
N ILE A 465 -2.73 -16.77 -18.15
CA ILE A 465 -1.86 -15.63 -17.82
C ILE A 465 -2.06 -15.24 -16.36
N CYS A 466 -3.29 -15.15 -15.89
CA CYS A 466 -3.58 -14.82 -14.50
C CYS A 466 -3.06 -15.88 -13.53
N ARG A 467 -3.18 -17.17 -13.88
CA ARG A 467 -2.57 -18.25 -13.08
C ARG A 467 -1.04 -18.15 -13.06
N ALA A 468 -0.42 -17.85 -14.18
CA ALA A 468 1.02 -17.63 -14.26
C ALA A 468 1.45 -16.43 -13.41
N LEU A 469 0.72 -15.31 -13.49
CA LEU A 469 0.97 -14.14 -12.68
C LEU A 469 0.78 -14.43 -11.18
N LEU A 470 -0.27 -15.18 -10.82
CA LEU A 470 -0.49 -15.62 -9.45
C LEU A 470 0.70 -16.43 -8.91
N VAL A 471 1.18 -17.40 -9.67
CA VAL A 471 2.35 -18.23 -9.33
C VAL A 471 3.61 -17.36 -9.16
N VAL A 472 3.81 -16.38 -10.06
CA VAL A 472 4.94 -15.45 -9.96
C VAL A 472 4.85 -14.60 -8.71
N MET A 473 3.68 -14.04 -8.42
CA MET A 473 3.48 -13.19 -7.23
C MET A 473 3.58 -13.98 -5.93
N ASP A 474 3.10 -15.22 -5.91
CA ASP A 474 3.18 -16.11 -4.74
C ASP A 474 4.65 -16.44 -4.38
N GLY A 475 5.44 -16.88 -5.37
CA GLY A 475 6.87 -17.13 -5.16
C GLY A 475 7.66 -15.87 -4.78
N PHE A 476 7.32 -14.72 -5.36
CA PHE A 476 7.93 -13.42 -5.04
C PHE A 476 7.59 -13.00 -3.61
N GLN A 477 6.32 -13.08 -3.19
CA GLN A 477 5.85 -12.71 -1.85
C GLN A 477 6.56 -13.53 -0.77
N THR A 478 6.64 -14.84 -0.96
CA THR A 478 7.34 -15.76 -0.05
C THR A 478 8.81 -15.37 0.11
N LEU A 479 9.52 -15.09 -1.01
CA LEU A 479 10.92 -14.67 -0.97
C LEU A 479 11.10 -13.34 -0.22
N VAL A 480 10.24 -12.36 -0.48
CA VAL A 480 10.36 -11.04 0.16
C VAL A 480 10.11 -11.15 1.66
N TYR A 481 9.09 -11.87 2.11
CA TYR A 481 8.86 -12.06 3.55
C TYR A 481 10.00 -12.80 4.24
N ALA A 482 10.49 -13.90 3.65
CA ALA A 482 11.62 -14.63 4.19
C ALA A 482 12.89 -13.77 4.24
N GLY A 483 13.22 -13.11 3.14
CA GLY A 483 14.37 -12.19 3.07
C GLY A 483 14.25 -11.04 4.08
N ALA A 484 13.06 -10.44 4.22
CA ALA A 484 12.82 -9.37 5.18
C ALA A 484 13.00 -9.82 6.63
N ALA A 485 12.57 -11.04 6.98
CA ALA A 485 12.81 -11.60 8.30
C ALA A 485 14.31 -11.66 8.62
N PHE A 486 15.12 -12.24 7.74
CA PHE A 486 16.59 -12.29 7.93
C PHE A 486 17.22 -10.89 7.94
N GLY A 487 16.79 -10.00 7.07
CA GLY A 487 17.26 -8.62 7.01
C GLY A 487 16.95 -7.83 8.29
N ALA A 488 15.79 -8.04 8.87
CA ALA A 488 15.38 -7.40 10.11
C ALA A 488 16.22 -7.87 11.30
N PHE A 489 16.46 -9.17 11.43
CA PHE A 489 17.34 -9.70 12.47
C PHE A 489 18.79 -9.24 12.30
N TRP A 490 19.28 -9.18 11.06
CA TRP A 490 20.60 -8.60 10.76
C TRP A 490 20.66 -7.13 11.19
N LEU A 491 19.66 -6.33 10.82
CA LEU A 491 19.58 -4.90 11.15
C LEU A 491 19.46 -4.66 12.67
N ALA A 492 18.71 -5.53 13.38
CA ALA A 492 18.62 -5.49 14.83
C ALA A 492 19.98 -5.70 15.51
N LYS A 493 20.79 -6.65 15.00
CA LYS A 493 22.15 -6.89 15.49
C LYS A 493 23.04 -5.68 15.23
N LYS A 494 22.98 -5.12 14.03
CA LYS A 494 23.79 -3.98 13.61
C LYS A 494 23.40 -2.65 14.25
N SER A 495 22.20 -2.54 14.81
CA SER A 495 21.70 -1.28 15.42
C SER A 495 22.60 -0.73 16.54
N ARG A 496 23.41 -1.58 17.14
CA ARG A 496 24.36 -1.25 18.23
C ARG A 496 25.73 -0.84 17.73
N GLU A 497 26.04 -1.07 16.44
CA GLU A 497 27.33 -0.72 15.85
C GLU A 497 27.43 0.80 15.61
N GLU A 498 28.62 1.37 15.78
CA GLU A 498 28.87 2.75 15.44
C GLU A 498 28.86 2.94 13.92
N GLY A 499 28.23 4.05 13.48
CA GLY A 499 28.15 4.38 12.04
C GLY A 499 26.91 3.86 11.31
N GLN A 500 26.07 3.01 11.93
CA GLN A 500 24.83 2.56 11.30
C GLN A 500 23.90 3.74 11.01
N SER A 501 23.43 3.84 9.78
CA SER A 501 22.50 4.89 9.34
C SER A 501 21.12 4.67 9.96
N THR A 502 20.61 5.66 10.70
CA THR A 502 19.23 5.62 11.22
C THR A 502 18.20 5.51 10.11
N LEU A 503 18.50 6.04 8.92
CA LEU A 503 17.58 6.07 7.78
C LEU A 503 17.28 4.67 7.22
N GLU A 504 18.09 3.65 7.50
CA GLU A 504 17.79 2.26 7.10
C GLU A 504 16.54 1.69 7.80
N TYR A 505 16.12 2.28 8.92
CA TYR A 505 14.95 1.86 9.68
C TYR A 505 13.64 2.51 9.17
N ALA A 506 13.70 3.47 8.23
CA ALA A 506 12.53 4.22 7.82
C ALA A 506 11.47 3.34 7.14
N LEU A 507 11.85 2.55 6.16
CA LEU A 507 10.93 1.65 5.46
C LEU A 507 10.42 0.50 6.35
N PRO A 508 11.27 -0.20 7.13
CA PRO A 508 10.79 -1.18 8.11
C PRO A 508 9.81 -0.61 9.15
N CYS A 509 10.05 0.61 9.64
CA CYS A 509 9.14 1.30 10.56
C CYS A 509 7.80 1.59 9.88
N THR A 510 7.83 2.03 8.62
CA THR A 510 6.62 2.28 7.83
C THR A 510 5.81 1.00 7.63
N PHE A 511 6.45 -0.11 7.31
CA PHE A 511 5.79 -1.41 7.26
C PHE A 511 5.12 -1.75 8.59
N PHE A 512 5.84 -1.60 9.71
CA PHE A 512 5.31 -1.90 11.04
C PHE A 512 4.07 -1.07 11.37
N ILE A 513 4.10 0.24 11.10
CA ILE A 513 2.95 1.12 11.29
C ILE A 513 1.76 0.70 10.44
N GLY A 514 2.00 0.40 9.15
CA GLY A 514 0.95 -0.09 8.25
C GLY A 514 0.33 -1.40 8.75
N PHE A 515 1.17 -2.36 9.16
CA PHE A 515 0.71 -3.63 9.70
C PHE A 515 -0.17 -3.44 10.95
N MET A 516 0.28 -2.63 11.90
CA MET A 516 -0.46 -2.39 13.15
C MET A 516 -1.77 -1.63 12.93
N VAL A 517 -1.79 -0.66 12.01
CA VAL A 517 -3.02 0.08 11.70
C VAL A 517 -4.03 -0.81 11.02
N TYR A 518 -3.65 -1.58 9.99
CA TYR A 518 -4.59 -2.44 9.28
C TYR A 518 -5.01 -3.68 10.07
N LEU A 519 -4.29 -4.04 11.12
CA LEU A 519 -4.79 -5.04 12.08
C LEU A 519 -6.12 -4.61 12.74
N LEU A 520 -6.33 -3.29 12.91
CA LEU A 520 -7.53 -2.72 13.55
C LEU A 520 -8.49 -2.04 12.55
N TRP A 521 -7.97 -1.51 11.45
CA TRP A 521 -8.73 -0.79 10.43
C TRP A 521 -9.46 -1.74 9.48
N GLU A 522 -10.39 -1.20 8.65
CA GLU A 522 -11.01 -1.95 7.56
C GLU A 522 -9.96 -2.68 6.71
N ALA A 523 -10.17 -3.98 6.48
CA ALA A 523 -9.25 -4.86 5.77
C ALA A 523 -9.46 -4.82 4.25
N LYS A 524 -8.37 -4.65 3.51
CA LYS A 524 -8.26 -4.94 2.06
C LYS A 524 -6.80 -5.18 1.67
N GLY A 525 -6.53 -6.21 0.88
CA GLY A 525 -5.17 -6.51 0.43
C GLY A 525 -4.49 -5.33 -0.28
N MET A 526 -5.24 -4.57 -1.09
CA MET A 526 -4.72 -3.38 -1.77
C MET A 526 -4.20 -2.28 -0.82
N TYR A 527 -4.63 -2.27 0.43
CA TYR A 527 -4.14 -1.32 1.44
C TYR A 527 -2.82 -1.76 2.05
N ALA A 528 -2.55 -3.07 2.10
CA ALA A 528 -1.32 -3.65 2.60
C ALA A 528 -0.15 -3.54 1.59
N MET A 529 -0.44 -3.52 0.29
CA MET A 529 0.56 -3.50 -0.79
C MET A 529 1.63 -2.39 -0.66
N PRO A 530 1.31 -1.11 -0.33
CA PRO A 530 2.31 -0.06 -0.18
C PRO A 530 3.31 -0.33 0.95
N PHE A 531 2.86 -1.00 1.99
CA PHE A 531 3.69 -1.36 3.14
C PHE A 531 4.53 -2.62 2.85
N PHE A 532 4.00 -3.57 2.08
CA PHE A 532 4.79 -4.68 1.56
C PHE A 532 5.98 -4.19 0.72
N LEU A 533 5.78 -3.19 -0.14
CA LEU A 533 6.85 -2.55 -0.90
C LEU A 533 7.98 -2.03 0.00
N CYS A 534 7.64 -1.56 1.20
CA CYS A 534 8.62 -1.09 2.19
C CYS A 534 9.53 -2.21 2.73
N LEU A 535 9.15 -3.48 2.59
CA LEU A 535 9.99 -4.62 3.00
C LEU A 535 11.08 -4.96 1.98
N ILE A 536 10.98 -4.52 0.73
CA ILE A 536 11.92 -4.90 -0.34
C ILE A 536 13.38 -4.58 0.00
N PRO A 537 13.76 -3.38 0.49
CA PRO A 537 15.14 -3.13 0.86
C PRO A 537 15.63 -4.00 2.02
N LEU A 538 14.75 -4.30 2.95
CA LEU A 538 15.05 -5.19 4.07
C LEU A 538 15.25 -6.64 3.60
N ALA A 539 14.41 -7.10 2.67
CA ALA A 539 14.54 -8.42 2.04
C ALA A 539 15.85 -8.55 1.27
N ALA A 540 16.21 -7.53 0.50
CA ALA A 540 17.46 -7.48 -0.23
C ALA A 540 18.67 -7.61 0.72
N ARG A 541 18.63 -6.91 1.85
CA ARG A 541 19.66 -7.00 2.89
C ARG A 541 19.77 -8.42 3.47
N GLY A 542 18.63 -9.06 3.76
CA GLY A 542 18.61 -10.42 4.28
C GLY A 542 19.14 -11.46 3.30
N ILE A 543 18.78 -11.34 2.02
CA ILE A 543 19.25 -12.26 0.96
C ILE A 543 20.78 -12.12 0.78
N VAL A 544 21.30 -10.89 0.77
CA VAL A 544 22.75 -10.65 0.68
C VAL A 544 23.47 -11.21 1.90
N PHE A 545 22.96 -10.99 3.10
CA PHE A 545 23.52 -11.56 4.33
C PHE A 545 23.59 -13.09 4.29
N LEU A 546 22.57 -13.77 3.79
CA LEU A 546 22.59 -15.23 3.60
C LEU A 546 23.65 -15.65 2.54
N GLY A 547 23.79 -14.84 1.47
CA GLY A 547 24.82 -15.04 0.47
C GLY A 547 26.25 -14.91 1.03
N GLU A 548 26.49 -13.91 1.88
CA GLU A 548 27.76 -13.73 2.59
C GLU A 548 28.09 -14.92 3.50
N ALA A 549 27.12 -15.35 4.30
CA ALA A 549 27.26 -16.49 5.20
C ALA A 549 27.58 -17.80 4.45
N SER A 550 27.01 -18.00 3.26
CA SER A 550 27.23 -19.18 2.43
C SER A 550 28.60 -19.20 1.73
N THR A 551 29.20 -18.03 1.49
CA THR A 551 30.44 -17.89 0.71
C THR A 551 31.69 -17.67 1.62
N GLY A 552 31.48 -17.48 2.93
CA GLY A 552 32.58 -17.14 3.88
C GLY A 552 33.20 -15.76 3.60
N ARG A 553 32.62 -14.94 2.74
CA ARG A 553 33.09 -13.57 2.51
C ARG A 553 32.67 -12.69 3.67
N PRO A 554 33.59 -11.95 4.29
CA PRO A 554 33.22 -11.00 5.33
C PRO A 554 32.32 -9.91 4.72
N ALA A 555 31.34 -9.45 5.53
CA ALA A 555 30.54 -8.30 5.16
C ALA A 555 31.47 -7.17 4.72
N SER A 556 31.26 -6.65 3.51
CA SER A 556 32.06 -5.53 3.01
C SER A 556 31.95 -4.39 4.01
N THR A 557 33.08 -3.98 4.58
CA THR A 557 33.19 -2.74 5.35
C THR A 557 32.61 -1.60 4.51
N PRO A 558 31.76 -0.74 5.06
CA PRO A 558 31.26 0.41 4.31
C PRO A 558 32.45 1.21 3.79
N CYS A 559 32.44 1.51 2.51
CA CYS A 559 33.40 2.42 1.89
C CYS A 559 33.35 3.76 2.64
N PRO A 560 34.50 4.35 3.01
CA PRO A 560 34.59 5.57 3.81
C PRO A 560 33.89 6.78 3.14
#